data_401e16a7047a2facddc74126140aa04f
#
_entry.id   401e16a7047a2facddc74126140aa04f
#
_cell.length_a   1.000
_cell.length_b   1.000
_cell.length_c   1.000
_cell.angle_alpha   90.00
_cell.angle_beta   90.00
_cell.angle_gamma   90.00
#
_symmetry.space_group_name_H-M   'P 1'
#
loop_
_entity.id
_entity.type
_entity.pdbx_description
1 polymer ?
#
loop_
_entity_poly.entity_id
_entity_poly.type
_entity_poly.pdbx_seq_one_letter_code
_entity_poly.pdbx_strand_id
1 'polypeptide(L)'
;MNYTDAKKEFEHYLDGYDRNNDKVRLKIIHTYGVVHDMEDICRRMNLSLEDTELAKIIALLHDIGRFEQLKRFDSFEPTTMDHAAYGVQVLFEEGMIRRFVPKNQWDDIICTAIARHSDFKLEGISDSRTLLHARLI
;
A
#
# COMPACT_ATOMS: atom_id res chain seq x y z
N MET A 1 -4.45 8.24 -12.72
CA MET A 1 -3.65 7.38 -11.81
C MET A 1 -2.19 7.45 -12.24
N ASN A 2 -1.35 7.89 -11.34
CA ASN A 2 0.06 8.16 -11.64
C ASN A 2 0.89 7.94 -10.37
N TYR A 3 1.87 7.03 -10.42
CA TYR A 3 2.70 6.72 -9.26
C TYR A 3 3.51 7.93 -8.78
N THR A 4 4.03 8.75 -9.71
CA THR A 4 4.85 9.92 -9.34
C THR A 4 4.03 10.89 -8.48
N ASP A 5 2.77 11.13 -8.83
CA ASP A 5 1.89 11.99 -8.05
C ASP A 5 1.52 11.34 -6.71
N ALA A 6 1.24 10.04 -6.71
CA ALA A 6 0.97 9.30 -5.46
C ALA A 6 2.16 9.34 -4.51
N LYS A 7 3.39 9.23 -5.03
CA LYS A 7 4.61 9.32 -4.22
C LYS A 7 4.75 10.68 -3.56
N LYS A 8 4.43 11.76 -4.24
CA LYS A 8 4.46 13.11 -3.65
C LYS A 8 3.50 13.22 -2.47
N GLU A 9 2.30 12.66 -2.60
CA GLU A 9 1.33 12.64 -1.50
C GLU A 9 1.81 11.75 -0.35
N PHE A 10 2.45 10.63 -0.65
CA PHE A 10 3.03 9.76 0.36
C PHE A 10 4.14 10.47 1.15
N GLU A 11 5.03 11.19 0.48
CA GLU A 11 6.05 11.99 1.13
C GLU A 11 5.43 13.05 2.05
N HIS A 12 4.35 13.67 1.60
CA HIS A 12 3.60 14.63 2.41
C HIS A 12 2.97 13.95 3.63
N TYR A 13 2.39 12.77 3.46
CA TYR A 13 1.86 11.97 4.58
C TYR A 13 2.95 11.66 5.62
N LEU A 14 4.15 11.35 5.18
CA LEU A 14 5.28 11.04 6.06
C LEU A 14 5.74 12.24 6.90
N ASP A 15 5.39 13.47 6.53
CA ASP A 15 5.72 14.65 7.32
C ASP A 15 5.05 14.65 8.70
N GLY A 16 4.00 13.85 8.90
CA GLY A 16 3.35 13.64 10.18
C GLY A 16 4.07 12.67 11.11
N TYR A 17 5.20 12.11 10.69
CA TYR A 17 5.94 11.09 11.44
C TYR A 17 7.41 11.44 11.57
N ASP A 18 8.09 10.86 12.58
CA ASP A 18 9.51 11.11 12.82
C ASP A 18 10.39 10.25 11.92
N ARG A 19 10.90 10.85 10.84
CA ARG A 19 11.78 10.17 9.89
C ARG A 19 13.15 9.81 10.46
N ASN A 20 13.54 10.37 11.59
CA ASN A 20 14.80 10.06 12.26
C ASN A 20 14.68 8.83 13.18
N ASN A 21 13.46 8.39 13.48
CA ASN A 21 13.24 7.16 14.22
C ASN A 21 13.66 5.97 13.36
N ASP A 22 14.44 5.06 13.94
CA ASP A 22 15.01 3.92 13.20
C ASP A 22 13.94 3.00 12.60
N LYS A 23 12.86 2.75 13.32
CA LYS A 23 11.77 1.90 12.84
C LYS A 23 10.99 2.57 11.70
N VAL A 24 10.73 3.86 11.82
CA VAL A 24 10.07 4.65 10.75
C VAL A 24 10.94 4.65 9.50
N ARG A 25 12.23 4.93 9.64
CA ARG A 25 13.17 4.92 8.52
C ARG A 25 13.23 3.56 7.86
N LEU A 26 13.30 2.49 8.65
CA LEU A 26 13.30 1.13 8.12
C LEU A 26 12.05 0.86 7.29
N LYS A 27 10.88 1.29 7.76
CA LYS A 27 9.62 1.09 7.03
C LYS A 27 9.55 1.91 5.76
N ILE A 28 10.09 3.12 5.75
CA ILE A 28 10.18 3.94 4.53
C ILE A 28 11.05 3.22 3.48
N ILE A 29 12.23 2.75 3.88
CA ILE A 29 13.14 2.02 3.01
C ILE A 29 12.46 0.74 2.48
N HIS A 30 11.81 -0.01 3.35
CA HIS A 30 11.06 -1.21 2.98
C HIS A 30 9.98 -0.90 1.94
N THR A 31 9.19 0.14 2.18
CA THR A 31 8.10 0.53 1.28
C THR A 31 8.62 0.83 -0.13
N TYR A 32 9.67 1.65 -0.26
CA TYR A 32 10.25 1.95 -1.57
C TYR A 32 10.95 0.76 -2.20
N GLY A 33 11.52 -0.13 -1.39
CA GLY A 33 12.07 -1.40 -1.88
C GLY A 33 10.99 -2.28 -2.52
N VAL A 34 9.83 -2.38 -1.88
CA VAL A 34 8.69 -3.14 -2.43
C VAL A 34 8.19 -2.50 -3.73
N VAL A 35 8.11 -1.18 -3.81
CA VAL A 35 7.75 -0.48 -5.06
C VAL A 35 8.73 -0.82 -6.19
N HIS A 36 10.03 -0.78 -5.89
CA HIS A 36 11.07 -1.11 -6.87
C HIS A 36 10.94 -2.55 -7.36
N ASP A 37 10.76 -3.50 -6.44
CA ASP A 37 10.59 -4.91 -6.78
C ASP A 37 9.33 -5.13 -7.61
N MET A 38 8.26 -4.42 -7.28
CA MET A 38 6.99 -4.51 -8.00
C MET A 38 7.14 -4.02 -9.44
N GLU A 39 7.86 -2.93 -9.66
CA GLU A 39 8.15 -2.43 -11.01
C GLU A 39 8.89 -3.48 -11.84
N ASP A 40 9.88 -4.13 -11.23
CA ASP A 40 10.65 -5.18 -11.89
C ASP A 40 9.80 -6.41 -12.22
N ILE A 41 8.97 -6.87 -11.28
CA ILE A 41 8.05 -7.99 -11.50
C ILE A 41 7.06 -7.69 -12.62
N CYS A 42 6.44 -6.52 -12.60
CA CYS A 42 5.48 -6.13 -13.64
C CYS A 42 6.12 -6.08 -15.03
N ARG A 43 7.34 -5.58 -15.12
CA ARG A 43 8.09 -5.57 -16.37
C ARG A 43 8.36 -7.00 -16.87
N ARG A 44 8.80 -7.90 -15.99
CA ARG A 44 9.06 -9.31 -16.32
C ARG A 44 7.80 -10.05 -16.75
N MET A 45 6.67 -9.72 -16.15
CA MET A 45 5.36 -10.28 -16.51
C MET A 45 4.76 -9.62 -17.75
N ASN A 46 5.39 -8.58 -18.26
CA ASN A 46 4.92 -7.81 -19.40
C ASN A 46 3.51 -7.25 -19.21
N LEU A 47 3.24 -6.74 -18.01
CA LEU A 47 1.96 -6.12 -17.69
C LEU A 47 1.80 -4.76 -18.37
N SER A 48 0.54 -4.34 -18.56
CA SER A 48 0.22 -3.02 -19.12
C SER A 48 0.79 -1.90 -18.25
N LEU A 49 0.94 -0.70 -18.84
CA LEU A 49 1.33 0.48 -18.09
C LEU A 49 0.35 0.76 -16.94
N GLU A 50 -0.94 0.64 -17.21
CA GLU A 50 -1.98 0.86 -16.18
C GLU A 50 -1.83 -0.12 -15.01
N ASP A 51 -1.68 -1.41 -15.28
CA ASP A 51 -1.49 -2.40 -14.21
C ASP A 51 -0.17 -2.21 -13.47
N THR A 52 0.88 -1.78 -14.17
CA THR A 52 2.18 -1.49 -13.53
C THR A 52 2.06 -0.28 -12.60
N GLU A 53 1.42 0.80 -13.02
CA GLU A 53 1.21 1.97 -12.16
C GLU A 53 0.32 1.62 -10.97
N LEU A 54 -0.73 0.85 -11.18
CA LEU A 54 -1.62 0.37 -10.12
C LEU A 54 -0.86 -0.48 -9.10
N ALA A 55 -0.06 -1.42 -9.56
CA ALA A 55 0.75 -2.28 -8.67
C ALA A 55 1.75 -1.47 -7.84
N LYS A 56 2.39 -0.46 -8.44
CA LYS A 56 3.32 0.42 -7.73
C LYS A 56 2.61 1.25 -6.66
N ILE A 57 1.41 1.75 -6.95
CA ILE A 57 0.61 2.51 -5.98
C ILE A 57 0.16 1.61 -4.82
N ILE A 58 -0.27 0.39 -5.11
CA ILE A 58 -0.62 -0.58 -4.06
C ILE A 58 0.60 -0.87 -3.18
N ALA A 59 1.77 -1.09 -3.79
CA ALA A 59 3.02 -1.29 -3.05
C ALA A 59 3.35 -0.10 -2.15
N LEU A 60 3.15 1.13 -2.65
CA LEU A 60 3.38 2.35 -1.89
C LEU A 60 2.47 2.44 -0.65
N LEU A 61 1.22 1.99 -0.78
CA LEU A 61 0.18 2.19 0.24
C LEU A 61 -0.06 0.96 1.13
N HIS A 62 0.48 -0.20 0.78
CA HIS A 62 0.11 -1.46 1.47
C HIS A 62 0.40 -1.46 2.96
N ASP A 63 1.45 -0.79 3.39
CA ASP A 63 1.87 -0.72 4.79
C ASP A 63 1.65 0.66 5.42
N ILE A 64 0.77 1.50 4.83
CA ILE A 64 0.56 2.86 5.34
C ILE A 64 0.12 2.88 6.82
N GLY A 65 -0.58 1.86 7.27
CA GLY A 65 -1.00 1.74 8.67
C GLY A 65 0.14 1.51 9.65
N ARG A 66 1.31 1.05 9.18
CA ARG A 66 2.47 0.80 10.04
C ARG A 66 3.02 2.08 10.67
N PHE A 67 2.94 3.21 9.99
CA PHE A 67 3.46 4.46 10.51
C PHE A 67 2.68 4.93 11.74
N GLU A 68 1.37 4.82 11.72
CA GLU A 68 0.54 5.14 12.89
C GLU A 68 0.73 4.11 14.01
N GLN A 69 0.90 2.85 13.67
CA GLN A 69 1.23 1.81 14.65
C GLN A 69 2.52 2.14 15.40
N LEU A 70 3.56 2.54 14.66
CA LEU A 70 4.84 2.94 15.29
C LEU A 70 4.70 4.18 16.16
N LYS A 71 3.92 5.17 15.70
CA LYS A 71 3.70 6.40 16.45
C LYS A 71 2.98 6.14 17.77
N ARG A 72 1.99 5.25 17.77
CA ARG A 72 1.17 4.95 18.96
C ARG A 72 1.83 3.95 19.90
N PHE A 73 2.50 2.93 19.35
CA PHE A 73 2.93 1.75 20.11
C PHE A 73 4.42 1.48 20.05
N ASP A 74 5.17 2.15 19.18
CA ASP A 74 6.61 1.90 18.93
C ASP A 74 6.90 0.40 18.68
N SER A 75 6.00 -0.28 17.97
CA SER A 75 6.01 -1.73 17.79
C SER A 75 5.36 -2.13 16.48
N PHE A 76 5.85 -3.22 15.89
CA PHE A 76 5.21 -3.90 14.74
C PHE A 76 4.34 -5.08 15.18
N GLU A 77 4.19 -5.32 16.49
CA GLU A 77 3.47 -6.48 16.99
C GLU A 77 1.99 -6.45 16.60
N PRO A 78 1.43 -7.56 16.07
CA PRO A 78 0.03 -7.61 15.65
C PRO A 78 -0.97 -7.34 16.78
N THR A 79 -0.56 -7.61 18.02
CA THR A 79 -1.39 -7.38 19.21
C THR A 79 -1.61 -5.91 19.51
N THR A 80 -0.77 -5.02 19.00
CA THR A 80 -0.89 -3.58 19.24
C THR A 80 -1.88 -2.92 18.28
N MET A 81 -1.88 -3.34 17.01
CA MET A 81 -2.73 -2.81 15.96
C MET A 81 -2.78 -3.76 14.78
N ASP A 82 -3.95 -3.91 14.17
CA ASP A 82 -4.09 -4.50 12.84
C ASP A 82 -3.79 -3.42 11.80
N HIS A 83 -2.55 -3.36 11.34
CA HIS A 83 -2.09 -2.29 10.43
C HIS A 83 -2.78 -2.33 9.07
N ALA A 84 -3.13 -3.51 8.57
CA ALA A 84 -3.84 -3.63 7.29
C ALA A 84 -5.25 -3.06 7.40
N ALA A 85 -5.99 -3.43 8.45
CA ALA A 85 -7.32 -2.90 8.71
C ALA A 85 -7.30 -1.38 8.92
N TYR A 86 -6.31 -0.88 9.67
CA TYR A 86 -6.15 0.56 9.87
C TYR A 86 -5.86 1.30 8.56
N GLY A 87 -4.98 0.75 7.71
CA GLY A 87 -4.69 1.33 6.41
C GLY A 87 -5.94 1.42 5.53
N VAL A 88 -6.75 0.37 5.50
CA VAL A 88 -8.03 0.36 4.77
C VAL A 88 -8.98 1.43 5.33
N GLN A 89 -9.08 1.54 6.65
CA GLN A 89 -9.91 2.55 7.30
C GLN A 89 -9.52 3.96 6.88
N VAL A 90 -8.24 4.30 6.99
CA VAL A 90 -7.73 5.63 6.65
C VAL A 90 -7.93 5.95 5.17
N LEU A 91 -7.61 5.00 4.29
CA LEU A 91 -7.69 5.22 2.85
C LEU A 91 -9.13 5.28 2.35
N PHE A 92 -9.99 4.37 2.78
CA PHE A 92 -11.31 4.19 2.18
C PHE A 92 -12.46 4.72 3.03
N GLU A 93 -12.46 4.49 4.35
CA GLU A 93 -13.52 5.02 5.22
C GLU A 93 -13.34 6.53 5.45
N GLU A 94 -12.10 6.99 5.63
CA GLU A 94 -11.79 8.40 5.85
C GLU A 94 -11.49 9.16 4.56
N GLY A 95 -11.42 8.46 3.43
CA GLY A 95 -11.34 9.07 2.11
C GLY A 95 -9.96 9.53 1.66
N MET A 96 -8.89 9.20 2.37
CA MET A 96 -7.53 9.63 2.02
C MET A 96 -7.09 9.11 0.65
N ILE A 97 -7.67 8.00 0.18
CA ILE A 97 -7.31 7.42 -1.12
C ILE A 97 -7.40 8.43 -2.26
N ARG A 98 -8.34 9.40 -2.19
CA ARG A 98 -8.52 10.40 -3.25
C ARG A 98 -7.30 11.32 -3.43
N ARG A 99 -6.45 11.44 -2.42
CA ARG A 99 -5.19 12.19 -2.54
C ARG A 99 -4.17 11.45 -3.40
N PHE A 100 -4.21 10.12 -3.37
CA PHE A 100 -3.26 9.26 -4.10
C PHE A 100 -3.79 8.88 -5.48
N VAL A 101 -5.07 8.58 -5.56
CA VAL A 101 -5.75 8.13 -6.77
C VAL A 101 -7.04 8.94 -6.93
N PRO A 102 -7.07 9.93 -7.84
CA PRO A 102 -8.21 10.86 -7.94
C PRO A 102 -9.55 10.22 -8.27
N LYS A 103 -9.55 9.13 -9.05
CA LYS A 103 -10.76 8.45 -9.50
C LYS A 103 -10.97 7.13 -8.75
N ASN A 104 -12.22 6.73 -8.59
CA ASN A 104 -12.59 5.58 -7.77
C ASN A 104 -12.64 4.22 -8.50
N GLN A 105 -12.32 4.18 -9.79
CA GLN A 105 -12.51 2.97 -10.59
C GLN A 105 -11.62 1.79 -10.17
N TRP A 106 -10.54 2.04 -9.44
CA TRP A 106 -9.63 0.99 -8.94
C TRP A 106 -9.76 0.72 -7.45
N ASP A 107 -10.73 1.36 -6.78
CA ASP A 107 -10.84 1.29 -5.31
C ASP A 107 -10.98 -0.15 -4.80
N ASP A 108 -11.80 -0.97 -5.44
CA ASP A 108 -12.01 -2.37 -4.99
C ASP A 108 -10.72 -3.18 -5.08
N ILE A 109 -9.96 -2.99 -6.16
CA ILE A 109 -8.68 -3.67 -6.36
C ILE A 109 -7.69 -3.25 -5.27
N ILE A 110 -7.54 -1.95 -5.07
CA ILE A 110 -6.59 -1.39 -4.09
C ILE A 110 -6.97 -1.82 -2.67
N CYS A 111 -8.24 -1.68 -2.32
CA CYS A 111 -8.75 -2.05 -1.00
C CYS A 111 -8.53 -3.53 -0.70
N THR A 112 -8.89 -4.40 -1.63
CA THR A 112 -8.71 -5.85 -1.48
C THR A 112 -7.23 -6.22 -1.32
N ALA A 113 -6.37 -5.67 -2.18
CA ALA A 113 -4.95 -5.97 -2.13
C ALA A 113 -4.34 -5.55 -0.78
N ILE A 114 -4.66 -4.37 -0.29
CA ILE A 114 -4.13 -3.88 1.00
C ILE A 114 -4.71 -4.68 2.16
N ALA A 115 -6.02 -4.93 2.17
CA ALA A 115 -6.68 -5.69 3.24
C ALA A 115 -6.13 -7.11 3.36
N ARG A 116 -5.78 -7.71 2.24
CA ARG A 116 -5.39 -9.13 2.15
C ARG A 116 -3.89 -9.36 2.01
N HIS A 117 -3.04 -8.30 2.07
CA HIS A 117 -1.61 -8.46 1.78
C HIS A 117 -0.87 -9.34 2.79
N SER A 118 -1.38 -9.53 3.99
CA SER A 118 -0.79 -10.41 5.01
C SER A 118 -1.43 -11.78 5.07
N ASP A 119 -2.41 -12.08 4.21
CA ASP A 119 -3.12 -13.35 4.23
C ASP A 119 -2.25 -14.46 3.66
N PHE A 120 -2.26 -15.61 4.34
CA PHE A 120 -1.55 -16.79 3.86
C PHE A 120 -2.16 -17.37 2.57
N LYS A 121 -3.51 -17.31 2.47
CA LYS A 121 -4.25 -17.76 1.29
C LYS A 121 -5.19 -16.67 0.80
N LEU A 122 -5.29 -16.55 -0.54
CA LEU A 122 -6.20 -15.61 -1.19
C LEU A 122 -7.42 -16.35 -1.72
N GLU A 123 -8.36 -16.64 -0.83
CA GLU A 123 -9.62 -17.32 -1.18
C GLU A 123 -10.75 -16.30 -1.31
N GLY A 124 -11.74 -16.61 -2.15
CA GLY A 124 -12.95 -15.80 -2.29
C GLY A 124 -12.82 -14.59 -3.18
N ILE A 125 -11.71 -14.42 -3.91
CA ILE A 125 -11.52 -13.34 -4.88
C ILE A 125 -11.86 -13.89 -6.26
N SER A 126 -13.01 -13.49 -6.82
CA SER A 126 -13.50 -13.99 -8.09
C SER A 126 -13.03 -13.17 -9.30
N ASP A 127 -12.81 -11.88 -9.12
CA ASP A 127 -12.34 -11.02 -10.21
C ASP A 127 -10.85 -11.26 -10.47
N SER A 128 -10.51 -11.59 -11.73
CA SER A 128 -9.15 -12.00 -12.09
C SER A 128 -8.13 -10.88 -11.93
N ARG A 129 -8.51 -9.63 -12.22
CA ARG A 129 -7.62 -8.48 -12.08
C ARG A 129 -7.38 -8.17 -10.60
N THR A 130 -8.40 -8.24 -9.77
CA THR A 130 -8.28 -8.09 -8.32
C THR A 130 -7.36 -9.16 -7.74
N LEU A 131 -7.52 -10.41 -8.16
CA LEU A 131 -6.67 -11.51 -7.72
C LEU A 131 -5.22 -11.31 -8.15
N LEU A 132 -4.97 -10.83 -9.37
CA LEU A 132 -3.63 -10.52 -9.85
C LEU A 132 -2.93 -9.54 -8.89
N HIS A 133 -3.57 -8.42 -8.60
CA HIS A 133 -2.97 -7.38 -7.74
C HIS A 133 -2.84 -7.83 -6.29
N ALA A 134 -3.77 -8.63 -5.77
CA ALA A 134 -3.66 -9.23 -4.44
C ALA A 134 -2.46 -10.20 -4.33
N ARG A 135 -2.17 -10.92 -5.42
CA ARG A 135 -1.02 -11.83 -5.48
C ARG A 135 0.31 -11.10 -5.65
N LEU A 136 0.32 -10.00 -6.39
CA LEU A 136 1.54 -9.22 -6.62
C LEU A 136 2.09 -8.64 -5.33
N ILE A 137 1.25 -8.10 -4.48
CA ILE A 137 1.67 -7.54 -3.21
C ILE A 137 1.88 -8.67 -2.19
#